data_bbf979e7c2a7249b525c3e736de7fd18
#
_entry.id   bbf979e7c2a7249b525c3e736de7fd18
#
_cell.length_a   1.000
_cell.length_b   1.000
_cell.length_c   1.000
_cell.angle_alpha   90.00
_cell.angle_beta   90.00
_cell.angle_gamma   90.00
#
_symmetry.space_group_name_H-M   'P 1'
#
loop_
_entity.id
_entity.type
_entity.pdbx_description
1 polymer ?
#
loop_
_entity_poly.entity_id
_entity_poly.type
_entity_poly.pdbx_seq_one_letter_code
_entity_poly.pdbx_strand_id
1 'polypeptide(L)'
;MEYFINCNSSTLAPYTTPLDVSRAAHLYRRLGFSASVQTINAAVGQSAEALVDTLVDQALAAPVIPAPAWADWNNDDYPADDDLARQVRRAQQEEFEIAYGNALLDNNLRDRLSFFWHNHFVTEIDVYRCNSFLYYYINCLQRNAIGNFKTFVSEIGLTSAMLYYLDGARNRGNNPNENYARELYELFTLGEGNDY
;
A
#
# COMPACT_ATOMS: atom_id res chain seq x y z
N MET A 1 13.87 16.33 -34.58
CA MET A 1 12.43 16.12 -34.86
C MET A 1 11.76 16.06 -33.49
N GLU A 2 11.20 17.20 -33.05
CA GLU A 2 10.50 17.27 -31.76
C GLU A 2 9.13 16.58 -31.91
N TYR A 3 8.93 15.49 -31.21
CA TYR A 3 7.61 14.88 -31.08
C TYR A 3 6.81 15.67 -30.04
N PHE A 4 6.00 16.60 -30.48
CA PHE A 4 4.96 17.17 -29.62
C PHE A 4 3.92 16.09 -29.35
N ILE A 5 3.96 15.49 -28.15
CA ILE A 5 2.90 14.60 -27.69
C ILE A 5 1.70 15.49 -27.39
N ASN A 6 0.72 15.47 -28.26
CA ASN A 6 -0.55 16.17 -28.03
C ASN A 6 -1.41 15.32 -27.09
N CYS A 7 -1.37 15.63 -25.80
CA CYS A 7 -2.13 14.92 -24.76
C CYS A 7 -3.65 14.99 -24.98
N ASN A 8 -4.14 15.93 -25.76
CA ASN A 8 -5.56 16.09 -26.07
C ASN A 8 -6.10 15.05 -27.10
N SER A 9 -5.23 14.28 -27.73
CA SER A 9 -5.60 13.27 -28.75
C SER A 9 -5.44 11.83 -28.25
N SER A 10 -5.00 11.60 -26.99
CA SER A 10 -4.91 10.25 -26.45
C SER A 10 -6.31 9.69 -26.19
N THR A 11 -6.60 8.51 -26.74
CA THR A 11 -7.84 7.79 -26.47
C THR A 11 -7.64 6.86 -25.26
N LEU A 12 -8.73 6.59 -24.51
CA LEU A 12 -8.76 5.55 -23.49
C LEU A 12 -9.05 4.16 -24.08
N ALA A 13 -8.94 4.01 -25.41
CA ALA A 13 -9.12 2.72 -26.06
C ALA A 13 -8.04 1.72 -25.59
N PRO A 14 -8.40 0.45 -25.39
CA PRO A 14 -7.45 -0.59 -25.04
C PRO A 14 -6.32 -0.70 -26.08
N TYR A 15 -5.11 -0.95 -25.60
CA TYR A 15 -3.96 -1.22 -26.46
C TYR A 15 -4.05 -2.63 -27.01
N THR A 16 -4.24 -2.78 -28.33
CA THR A 16 -4.51 -4.07 -29.00
C THR A 16 -3.32 -4.67 -29.75
N THR A 17 -2.24 -3.89 -29.94
CA THR A 17 -1.04 -4.40 -30.61
C THR A 17 -0.25 -5.31 -29.66
N PRO A 18 0.29 -6.46 -30.11
CA PRO A 18 1.16 -7.31 -29.30
C PRO A 18 2.33 -6.51 -28.70
N LEU A 19 2.70 -6.86 -27.48
CA LEU A 19 3.76 -6.18 -26.76
C LEU A 19 5.12 -6.37 -27.44
N ASP A 20 5.85 -5.29 -27.67
CA ASP A 20 7.27 -5.31 -27.93
C ASP A 20 8.06 -5.19 -26.60
N VAL A 21 9.38 -5.30 -26.65
CA VAL A 21 10.26 -5.22 -25.46
C VAL A 21 10.05 -3.93 -24.67
N SER A 22 9.91 -2.80 -25.36
CA SER A 22 9.76 -1.47 -24.73
C SER A 22 8.42 -1.36 -23.98
N ARG A 23 7.35 -1.85 -24.59
CA ARG A 23 6.01 -1.82 -24.01
C ARG A 23 5.85 -2.84 -22.88
N ALA A 24 6.40 -4.03 -23.01
CA ALA A 24 6.46 -5.01 -21.94
C ALA A 24 7.22 -4.45 -20.72
N ALA A 25 8.38 -3.86 -20.93
CA ALA A 25 9.17 -3.22 -19.87
C ALA A 25 8.41 -2.03 -19.24
N HIS A 26 7.68 -1.26 -20.04
CA HIS A 26 6.84 -0.17 -19.53
C HIS A 26 5.71 -0.71 -18.63
N LEU A 27 5.00 -1.75 -19.07
CA LEU A 27 3.91 -2.36 -18.31
C LEU A 27 4.40 -2.86 -16.94
N TYR A 28 5.48 -3.63 -16.90
CA TYR A 28 6.05 -4.12 -15.64
C TYR A 28 6.50 -3.00 -14.69
N ARG A 29 7.04 -1.90 -15.22
CA ARG A 29 7.38 -0.72 -14.39
C ARG A 29 6.15 0.01 -13.86
N ARG A 30 5.01 -0.08 -14.52
CA ARG A 30 3.75 0.53 -14.05
C ARG A 30 3.03 -0.34 -13.03
N LEU A 31 3.03 -1.65 -13.23
CA LEU A 31 2.29 -2.60 -12.41
C LEU A 31 3.13 -3.26 -11.30
N GLY A 32 4.45 -3.10 -11.36
CA GLY A 32 5.40 -3.56 -10.36
C GLY A 32 6.48 -2.49 -10.13
N PHE A 33 7.64 -2.90 -9.63
CA PHE A 33 8.81 -2.02 -9.49
C PHE A 33 9.77 -2.19 -10.67
N SER A 34 9.97 -3.44 -11.12
CA SER A 34 10.77 -3.80 -12.29
C SER A 34 10.45 -5.22 -12.73
N ALA A 35 11.12 -5.70 -13.78
CA ALA A 35 11.13 -7.11 -14.18
C ALA A 35 12.50 -7.49 -14.73
N SER A 36 12.86 -8.78 -14.61
CA SER A 36 14.06 -9.31 -15.23
C SER A 36 13.96 -9.24 -16.76
N VAL A 37 15.12 -9.20 -17.43
CA VAL A 37 15.17 -9.27 -18.90
C VAL A 37 14.44 -10.52 -19.42
N GLN A 38 14.57 -11.64 -18.72
CA GLN A 38 13.88 -12.86 -19.07
C GLN A 38 12.36 -12.70 -18.99
N THR A 39 11.82 -12.09 -17.92
CA THR A 39 10.39 -11.82 -17.73
C THR A 39 9.86 -10.89 -18.82
N ILE A 40 10.61 -9.83 -19.15
CA ILE A 40 10.22 -8.88 -20.20
C ILE A 40 10.16 -9.60 -21.55
N ASN A 41 11.20 -10.39 -21.90
CA ASN A 41 11.23 -11.11 -23.16
C ASN A 41 10.13 -12.17 -23.28
N ALA A 42 9.73 -12.81 -22.18
CA ALA A 42 8.62 -13.76 -22.16
C ALA A 42 7.24 -13.09 -22.42
N ALA A 43 7.12 -11.79 -22.18
CA ALA A 43 5.90 -11.03 -22.45
C ALA A 43 5.83 -10.49 -23.89
N VAL A 44 6.93 -10.52 -24.64
CA VAL A 44 6.94 -10.04 -26.03
C VAL A 44 6.02 -10.91 -26.90
N GLY A 45 5.19 -10.27 -27.70
CA GLY A 45 4.18 -10.92 -28.53
C GLY A 45 2.86 -11.25 -27.84
N GLN A 46 2.78 -11.10 -26.51
CA GLN A 46 1.52 -11.25 -25.77
C GLN A 46 0.62 -10.02 -25.93
N SER A 47 -0.67 -10.19 -25.68
CA SER A 47 -1.61 -9.08 -25.53
C SER A 47 -1.38 -8.38 -24.18
N ALA A 48 -1.46 -7.05 -24.17
CA ALA A 48 -1.36 -6.28 -22.94
C ALA A 48 -2.46 -6.64 -21.93
N GLU A 49 -3.69 -6.85 -22.43
CA GLU A 49 -4.85 -7.26 -21.64
C GLU A 49 -4.60 -8.61 -20.94
N ALA A 50 -4.21 -9.64 -21.68
CA ALA A 50 -3.96 -10.97 -21.13
C ALA A 50 -2.83 -10.97 -20.08
N LEU A 51 -1.79 -10.14 -20.29
CA LEU A 51 -0.73 -10.00 -19.31
C LEU A 51 -1.21 -9.29 -18.04
N VAL A 52 -2.03 -8.24 -18.17
CA VAL A 52 -2.62 -7.53 -17.02
C VAL A 52 -3.52 -8.46 -16.23
N ASP A 53 -4.42 -9.21 -16.89
CA ASP A 53 -5.29 -10.18 -16.22
C ASP A 53 -4.47 -11.21 -15.43
N THR A 54 -3.41 -11.75 -16.02
CA THR A 54 -2.51 -12.67 -15.34
C THR A 54 -1.88 -12.04 -14.08
N LEU A 55 -1.43 -10.79 -14.17
CA LEU A 55 -0.82 -10.09 -13.03
C LEU A 55 -1.85 -9.76 -11.95
N VAL A 56 -3.08 -9.45 -12.32
CA VAL A 56 -4.19 -9.25 -11.38
C VAL A 56 -4.53 -10.54 -10.65
N ASP A 57 -4.67 -11.65 -11.37
CA ASP A 57 -4.96 -12.96 -10.77
C ASP A 57 -3.85 -13.40 -9.81
N GLN A 58 -2.59 -13.20 -10.18
CA GLN A 58 -1.45 -13.45 -9.30
C GLN A 58 -1.48 -12.58 -8.05
N ALA A 59 -1.82 -11.30 -8.20
CA ALA A 59 -1.91 -10.36 -7.10
C ALA A 59 -3.05 -10.69 -6.12
N LEU A 60 -4.19 -11.14 -6.63
CA LEU A 60 -5.32 -11.60 -5.81
C LEU A 60 -5.00 -12.91 -5.06
N ALA A 61 -4.20 -13.78 -5.65
CA ALA A 61 -3.77 -15.04 -5.03
C ALA A 61 -2.59 -14.89 -4.07
N ALA A 62 -1.87 -13.77 -4.11
CA ALA A 62 -0.66 -13.57 -3.32
C ALA A 62 -0.96 -13.51 -1.81
N PRO A 63 -0.28 -14.30 -0.95
CA PRO A 63 -0.47 -14.24 0.49
C PRO A 63 0.00 -12.90 1.05
N VAL A 64 -0.66 -12.38 2.06
CA VAL A 64 -0.16 -11.23 2.83
C VAL A 64 1.06 -11.64 3.66
N ILE A 65 1.85 -10.69 4.13
CA ILE A 65 2.95 -10.95 5.04
C ILE A 65 2.39 -11.66 6.29
N PRO A 66 2.94 -12.82 6.67
CA PRO A 66 2.47 -13.54 7.85
C PRO A 66 2.69 -12.71 9.13
N ALA A 67 1.81 -12.92 10.11
CA ALA A 67 1.93 -12.25 11.39
C ALA A 67 3.25 -12.62 12.09
N PRO A 68 4.08 -11.65 12.44
CA PRO A 68 5.25 -11.91 13.27
C PRO A 68 4.83 -12.32 14.69
N ALA A 69 5.72 -12.93 15.44
CA ALA A 69 5.43 -13.41 16.79
C ALA A 69 4.95 -12.31 17.75
N TRP A 70 5.29 -11.07 17.46
CA TRP A 70 4.92 -9.88 18.25
C TRP A 70 3.70 -9.12 17.69
N ALA A 71 3.00 -9.66 16.69
CA ALA A 71 1.88 -8.96 16.04
C ALA A 71 0.79 -8.52 17.03
N ASP A 72 0.55 -9.30 18.09
CA ASP A 72 -0.46 -9.02 19.09
C ASP A 72 0.10 -8.45 20.40
N TRP A 73 1.37 -8.02 20.38
CA TRP A 73 1.97 -7.47 21.60
C TRP A 73 1.39 -6.09 21.95
N ASN A 74 1.16 -5.90 23.24
CA ASN A 74 0.83 -4.62 23.87
C ASN A 74 2.01 -4.14 24.75
N ASN A 75 1.84 -3.06 25.47
CA ASN A 75 2.93 -2.49 26.29
C ASN A 75 3.42 -3.42 27.40
N ASP A 76 2.56 -4.31 27.92
CA ASP A 76 2.90 -5.21 29.04
C ASP A 76 3.77 -6.40 28.57
N ASP A 77 3.84 -6.64 27.27
CA ASP A 77 4.65 -7.71 26.69
C ASP A 77 6.13 -7.29 26.49
N TYR A 78 6.43 -5.99 26.64
CA TYR A 78 7.80 -5.51 26.54
C TYR A 78 8.52 -5.57 27.89
N PRO A 79 9.88 -5.68 27.89
CA PRO A 79 10.66 -5.60 29.12
C PRO A 79 10.35 -4.34 29.93
N ALA A 80 10.36 -4.47 31.27
CA ALA A 80 10.15 -3.33 32.16
C ALA A 80 11.30 -2.29 32.11
N ASP A 81 12.48 -2.70 31.67
CA ASP A 81 13.60 -1.81 31.43
C ASP A 81 13.42 -1.07 30.11
N ASP A 82 13.40 0.26 30.16
CA ASP A 82 13.15 1.12 29.00
C ASP A 82 14.17 0.98 27.88
N ASP A 83 15.45 0.72 28.21
CA ASP A 83 16.49 0.55 27.20
C ASP A 83 16.34 -0.77 26.48
N LEU A 84 16.04 -1.84 27.20
CA LEU A 84 15.73 -3.15 26.61
C LEU A 84 14.46 -3.09 25.78
N ALA A 85 13.40 -2.44 26.28
CA ALA A 85 12.16 -2.28 25.53
C ALA A 85 12.38 -1.54 24.20
N ARG A 86 13.20 -0.48 24.18
CA ARG A 86 13.58 0.23 22.95
C ARG A 86 14.36 -0.66 21.98
N GLN A 87 15.29 -1.47 22.48
CA GLN A 87 16.06 -2.41 21.64
C GLN A 87 15.15 -3.45 21.00
N VAL A 88 14.22 -4.04 21.77
CA VAL A 88 13.25 -5.01 21.26
C VAL A 88 12.37 -4.37 20.18
N ARG A 89 11.82 -3.17 20.41
CA ARG A 89 11.01 -2.47 19.40
C ARG A 89 11.78 -2.20 18.10
N ARG A 90 13.03 -1.80 18.19
CA ARG A 90 13.88 -1.59 17.00
C ARG A 90 14.11 -2.89 16.23
N ALA A 91 14.43 -3.97 16.93
CA ALA A 91 14.62 -5.27 16.27
C ALA A 91 13.35 -5.76 15.58
N GLN A 92 12.19 -5.57 16.17
CA GLN A 92 10.88 -5.88 15.55
C GLN A 92 10.61 -5.00 14.32
N GLN A 93 10.95 -3.71 14.36
CA GLN A 93 10.81 -2.82 13.20
C GLN A 93 11.71 -3.26 12.06
N GLU A 94 12.99 -3.53 12.33
CA GLU A 94 13.95 -4.02 11.33
C GLU A 94 13.49 -5.35 10.70
N GLU A 95 13.01 -6.28 11.53
CA GLU A 95 12.41 -7.55 11.06
C GLU A 95 11.28 -7.30 10.08
N PHE A 96 10.36 -6.40 10.43
CA PHE A 96 9.18 -6.12 9.62
C PHE A 96 9.51 -5.31 8.37
N GLU A 97 10.43 -4.35 8.44
CA GLU A 97 10.93 -3.59 7.29
C GLU A 97 11.58 -4.51 6.26
N ILE A 98 12.37 -5.49 6.72
CA ILE A 98 12.96 -6.51 5.84
C ILE A 98 11.86 -7.38 5.21
N ALA A 99 10.88 -7.82 5.99
CA ALA A 99 9.78 -8.65 5.48
C ALA A 99 8.95 -7.89 4.43
N TYR A 100 8.60 -6.63 4.69
CA TYR A 100 7.86 -5.80 3.75
C TYR A 100 8.70 -5.42 2.54
N GLY A 101 9.98 -5.09 2.73
CA GLY A 101 10.92 -4.84 1.65
C GLY A 101 11.07 -6.04 0.70
N ASN A 102 11.16 -7.26 1.24
CA ASN A 102 11.19 -8.48 0.44
C ASN A 102 9.88 -8.68 -0.35
N ALA A 103 8.72 -8.44 0.26
CA ALA A 103 7.44 -8.50 -0.43
C ALA A 103 7.37 -7.50 -1.60
N LEU A 104 7.91 -6.29 -1.44
CA LEU A 104 8.02 -5.30 -2.52
C LEU A 104 8.97 -5.78 -3.64
N LEU A 105 10.06 -6.48 -3.28
CA LEU A 105 11.04 -7.02 -4.24
C LEU A 105 10.51 -8.22 -5.02
N ASP A 106 9.55 -8.95 -4.49
CA ASP A 106 8.84 -10.03 -5.23
C ASP A 106 8.08 -9.50 -6.45
N ASN A 107 7.99 -8.18 -6.58
CA ASN A 107 7.54 -7.46 -7.77
C ASN A 107 6.14 -7.87 -8.24
N ASN A 108 5.25 -8.12 -7.32
CA ASN A 108 3.85 -8.37 -7.66
C ASN A 108 3.01 -7.10 -7.60
N LEU A 109 1.92 -7.08 -8.37
CA LEU A 109 1.00 -5.95 -8.46
C LEU A 109 0.37 -5.61 -7.09
N ARG A 110 0.05 -6.61 -6.25
CA ARG A 110 -0.53 -6.37 -4.93
C ARG A 110 0.40 -5.53 -4.07
N ASP A 111 1.68 -5.86 -3.99
CA ASP A 111 2.62 -5.14 -3.13
C ASP A 111 2.98 -3.77 -3.71
N ARG A 112 2.99 -3.66 -5.04
CA ARG A 112 3.09 -2.35 -5.70
C ARG A 112 1.91 -1.43 -5.34
N LEU A 113 0.70 -1.97 -5.28
CA LEU A 113 -0.49 -1.20 -4.89
C LEU A 113 -0.55 -0.97 -3.38
N SER A 114 -0.13 -1.93 -2.54
CA SER A 114 -0.06 -1.69 -1.09
C SER A 114 0.90 -0.53 -0.77
N PHE A 115 2.02 -0.43 -1.47
CA PHE A 115 2.95 0.69 -1.35
C PHE A 115 2.34 2.02 -1.86
N PHE A 116 1.59 1.98 -2.96
CA PHE A 116 0.83 3.15 -3.41
C PHE A 116 -0.17 3.61 -2.35
N TRP A 117 -0.94 2.69 -1.77
CA TRP A 117 -1.89 3.00 -0.72
C TRP A 117 -1.23 3.45 0.58
N HIS A 118 -0.03 2.95 0.90
CA HIS A 118 0.75 3.45 2.02
C HIS A 118 1.12 4.93 1.86
N ASN A 119 1.45 5.37 0.65
CA ASN A 119 1.71 6.78 0.38
C ASN A 119 0.43 7.64 0.35
N HIS A 120 -0.72 7.02 0.16
CA HIS A 120 -2.01 7.71 0.12
C HIS A 120 -2.65 7.82 1.51
N PHE A 121 -2.79 6.70 2.23
CA PHE A 121 -3.32 6.64 3.59
C PHE A 121 -2.18 6.65 4.63
N VAL A 122 -1.29 7.60 4.53
CA VAL A 122 -0.06 7.65 5.33
C VAL A 122 -0.31 7.61 6.83
N THR A 123 0.55 6.89 7.55
CA THR A 123 0.69 6.96 9.00
C THR A 123 2.16 7.02 9.37
N GLU A 124 2.47 7.42 10.58
CA GLU A 124 3.84 7.61 11.06
C GLU A 124 4.06 6.82 12.35
N ILE A 125 5.02 5.88 12.33
CA ILE A 125 5.29 4.96 13.44
C ILE A 125 5.69 5.70 14.72
N ASP A 126 6.38 6.83 14.61
CA ASP A 126 6.81 7.64 15.75
C ASP A 126 5.64 8.28 16.51
N VAL A 127 4.46 8.40 15.87
CA VAL A 127 3.25 8.91 16.52
C VAL A 127 2.63 7.87 17.43
N TYR A 128 2.44 6.63 16.99
CA TYR A 128 1.78 5.59 17.79
C TYR A 128 2.75 4.65 18.52
N ARG A 129 4.00 4.55 18.09
CA ARG A 129 5.11 3.83 18.75
C ARG A 129 4.78 2.37 19.12
N CYS A 130 3.92 1.72 18.37
CA CYS A 130 3.46 0.37 18.59
C CYS A 130 3.65 -0.46 17.32
N ASN A 131 4.53 -1.46 17.35
CA ASN A 131 4.85 -2.27 16.18
C ASN A 131 3.69 -3.15 15.73
N SER A 132 2.86 -3.62 16.66
CA SER A 132 1.61 -4.31 16.40
C SER A 132 0.68 -3.46 15.49
N PHE A 133 0.57 -2.14 15.75
CA PHE A 133 -0.25 -1.25 14.94
C PHE A 133 0.32 -1.10 13.51
N LEU A 134 1.64 -1.04 13.37
CA LEU A 134 2.30 -1.02 12.06
C LEU A 134 2.00 -2.29 11.27
N TYR A 135 2.13 -3.46 11.89
CA TYR A 135 1.82 -4.73 11.25
C TYR A 135 0.38 -4.77 10.73
N TYR A 136 -0.61 -4.48 11.59
CA TYR A 136 -2.02 -4.51 11.21
C TYR A 136 -2.40 -3.45 10.16
N TYR A 137 -1.75 -2.29 10.20
CA TYR A 137 -1.93 -1.27 9.18
C TYR A 137 -1.41 -1.73 7.80
N ILE A 138 -0.19 -2.25 7.71
CA ILE A 138 0.36 -2.77 6.45
C ILE A 138 -0.43 -3.99 5.96
N ASN A 139 -0.85 -4.89 6.87
CA ASN A 139 -1.72 -6.01 6.52
C ASN A 139 -3.06 -5.55 5.93
N CYS A 140 -3.67 -4.49 6.48
CA CYS A 140 -4.88 -3.88 5.93
C CYS A 140 -4.64 -3.34 4.51
N LEU A 141 -3.53 -2.67 4.26
CA LEU A 141 -3.14 -2.19 2.93
C LEU A 141 -2.99 -3.36 1.93
N GLN A 142 -2.32 -4.44 2.33
CA GLN A 142 -2.12 -5.61 1.46
C GLN A 142 -3.43 -6.33 1.13
N ARG A 143 -4.30 -6.56 2.12
CA ARG A 143 -5.60 -7.22 1.92
C ARG A 143 -6.54 -6.44 1.02
N ASN A 144 -6.45 -5.12 1.05
CA ASN A 144 -7.32 -4.21 0.30
C ASN A 144 -6.65 -3.58 -0.93
N ALA A 145 -5.41 -3.98 -1.26
CA ALA A 145 -4.65 -3.38 -2.35
C ALA A 145 -5.38 -3.41 -3.70
N ILE A 146 -6.12 -4.50 -3.93
CA ILE A 146 -6.99 -4.69 -5.10
C ILE A 146 -8.37 -5.11 -4.57
N GLY A 147 -9.30 -4.18 -4.48
CA GLY A 147 -10.59 -4.50 -3.90
C GLY A 147 -11.60 -3.36 -3.98
N ASN A 148 -12.61 -3.44 -3.16
CA ASN A 148 -13.62 -2.40 -3.07
C ASN A 148 -13.12 -1.22 -2.23
N PHE A 149 -13.00 -0.06 -2.84
CA PHE A 149 -12.47 1.15 -2.19
C PHE A 149 -13.28 1.58 -0.95
N LYS A 150 -14.61 1.45 -0.99
CA LYS A 150 -15.47 1.77 0.17
C LYS A 150 -15.15 0.87 1.36
N THR A 151 -14.99 -0.43 1.14
CA THR A 151 -14.58 -1.38 2.18
C THR A 151 -13.21 -1.02 2.72
N PHE A 152 -12.28 -0.73 1.84
CA PHE A 152 -10.92 -0.35 2.20
C PHE A 152 -10.90 0.91 3.08
N VAL A 153 -11.58 1.97 2.68
CA VAL A 153 -11.67 3.22 3.46
C VAL A 153 -12.24 2.95 4.87
N SER A 154 -13.25 2.09 4.98
CA SER A 154 -13.83 1.73 6.27
C SER A 154 -12.86 0.95 7.14
N GLU A 155 -12.11 0.00 6.58
CA GLU A 155 -11.14 -0.81 7.33
C GLU A 155 -9.90 -0.02 7.74
N ILE A 156 -9.31 0.76 6.82
CA ILE A 156 -8.09 1.51 7.10
C ILE A 156 -8.31 2.58 8.19
N GLY A 157 -9.46 3.24 8.15
CA GLY A 157 -9.85 4.26 9.15
C GLY A 157 -10.01 3.71 10.56
N LEU A 158 -10.28 2.41 10.69
CA LEU A 158 -10.43 1.73 11.98
C LEU A 158 -9.16 1.04 12.46
N THR A 159 -8.07 1.07 11.68
CA THR A 159 -6.79 0.56 12.15
C THR A 159 -6.27 1.40 13.32
N SER A 160 -5.68 0.75 14.31
CA SER A 160 -5.13 1.46 15.48
C SER A 160 -4.08 2.50 15.08
N ALA A 161 -3.26 2.22 14.05
CA ALA A 161 -2.29 3.18 13.53
C ALA A 161 -2.99 4.47 13.04
N MET A 162 -4.04 4.37 12.24
CA MET A 162 -4.79 5.51 11.72
C MET A 162 -5.55 6.26 12.83
N LEU A 163 -6.17 5.52 13.76
CA LEU A 163 -6.89 6.11 14.90
C LEU A 163 -5.95 6.93 15.81
N TYR A 164 -4.70 6.50 15.98
CA TYR A 164 -3.71 7.27 16.72
C TYR A 164 -3.13 8.42 15.90
N TYR A 165 -2.83 8.19 14.63
CA TYR A 165 -2.21 9.19 13.77
C TYR A 165 -3.10 10.42 13.57
N LEU A 166 -4.40 10.23 13.39
CA LEU A 166 -5.38 11.31 13.19
C LEU A 166 -6.24 11.62 14.44
N ASP A 167 -5.75 11.28 15.63
CA ASP A 167 -6.40 11.57 16.91
C ASP A 167 -7.81 10.96 17.10
N GLY A 168 -8.22 10.02 16.25
CA GLY A 168 -9.50 9.33 16.36
C GLY A 168 -9.66 8.55 17.66
N ALA A 169 -8.55 8.04 18.24
CA ALA A 169 -8.51 7.38 19.54
C ALA A 169 -8.92 8.29 20.72
N ARG A 170 -8.89 9.61 20.54
CA ARG A 170 -9.32 10.63 21.53
C ARG A 170 -10.76 11.07 21.36
N ASN A 171 -11.47 10.52 20.37
CA ASN A 171 -12.84 10.90 20.07
C ASN A 171 -13.80 10.57 21.23
N ARG A 172 -14.69 11.49 21.59
CA ARG A 172 -15.68 11.33 22.65
C ARG A 172 -17.02 11.85 22.19
N GLY A 173 -18.13 11.21 22.60
CA GLY A 173 -19.48 11.56 22.16
C GLY A 173 -19.91 13.02 22.43
N ASN A 174 -19.35 13.64 23.48
CA ASN A 174 -19.61 15.04 23.83
C ASN A 174 -18.54 16.02 23.32
N ASN A 175 -17.48 15.54 22.73
CA ASN A 175 -16.40 16.32 22.14
C ASN A 175 -15.80 15.54 20.95
N PRO A 176 -16.52 15.47 19.81
CA PRO A 176 -16.06 14.77 18.63
C PRO A 176 -14.83 15.48 18.05
N ASN A 177 -13.84 14.68 17.67
CA ASN A 177 -12.66 15.15 16.95
C ASN A 177 -12.93 15.01 15.45
N GLU A 178 -12.87 16.11 14.73
CA GLU A 178 -13.17 16.16 13.29
C GLU A 178 -12.00 15.74 12.40
N ASN A 179 -10.78 15.61 12.96
CA ASN A 179 -9.54 15.49 12.18
C ASN A 179 -9.61 14.36 11.15
N TYR A 180 -9.98 13.13 11.59
CA TYR A 180 -10.09 12.01 10.65
C TYR A 180 -11.13 12.27 9.55
N ALA A 181 -12.28 12.84 9.90
CA ALA A 181 -13.33 13.11 8.91
C ALA A 181 -12.89 14.16 7.89
N ARG A 182 -12.18 15.19 8.32
CA ARG A 182 -11.61 16.21 7.45
C ARG A 182 -10.56 15.60 6.51
N GLU A 183 -9.57 14.88 7.05
CA GLU A 183 -8.54 14.25 6.25
C GLU A 183 -9.08 13.20 5.27
N LEU A 184 -10.16 12.50 5.67
CA LEU A 184 -10.84 11.57 4.78
C LEU A 184 -11.36 12.27 3.52
N TYR A 185 -11.94 13.45 3.65
CA TYR A 185 -12.46 14.20 2.52
C TYR A 185 -11.35 14.97 1.77
N GLU A 186 -10.47 15.65 2.48
CA GLU A 186 -9.46 16.54 1.90
C GLU A 186 -8.29 15.79 1.24
N LEU A 187 -7.76 14.76 1.92
CA LEU A 187 -6.56 14.07 1.46
C LEU A 187 -6.84 12.70 0.84
N PHE A 188 -7.84 11.97 1.36
CA PHE A 188 -7.98 10.56 1.03
C PHE A 188 -9.04 10.29 -0.04
N THR A 189 -10.00 11.19 -0.27
CA THR A 189 -11.09 10.93 -1.23
C THR A 189 -11.40 12.05 -2.19
N LEU A 190 -11.97 13.18 -1.76
CA LEU A 190 -12.51 14.21 -2.64
C LEU A 190 -11.48 15.28 -3.07
N GLY A 191 -10.51 15.57 -2.22
CA GLY A 191 -9.59 16.68 -2.39
C GLY A 191 -10.12 17.99 -1.78
N GLU A 192 -9.19 18.83 -1.30
CA GLU A 192 -9.50 20.12 -0.68
C GLU A 192 -10.33 21.03 -1.63
N GLY A 193 -11.36 21.66 -1.10
CA GLY A 193 -12.19 22.64 -1.82
C GLY A 193 -13.26 22.04 -2.74
N ASN A 194 -13.59 20.76 -2.62
CA ASN A 194 -14.61 20.07 -3.42
C ASN A 194 -15.97 19.92 -2.71
N ASP A 195 -16.44 20.96 -2.00
CA ASP A 195 -17.80 21.10 -1.45
C ASP A 195 -18.31 19.90 -0.62
N TYR A 196 -17.57 19.52 0.42
CA TYR A 196 -17.98 18.47 1.39
C TYR A 196 -18.31 19.08 2.75
#